data_78852d114e45d9ae3e1c2b7dac4df079
#
_entry.id   78852d114e45d9ae3e1c2b7dac4df079
#
_cell.length_a   1.000
_cell.length_b   1.000
_cell.length_c   1.000
_cell.angle_alpha   90.00
_cell.angle_beta   90.00
_cell.angle_gamma   90.00
#
_symmetry.space_group_name_H-M   'P 1'
#
loop_
_entity.id
_entity.type
_entity.pdbx_description
1 polymer ?
#
loop_
_entity_poly.entity_id
_entity_poly.type
_entity_poly.pdbx_seq_one_letter_code
_entity_poly.pdbx_strand_id
1 'polypeptide(L)'
;MNDEYFDVPENLDGTPLFYNPNPIFTEDAEIDEVQLTAKKAFGINYLYPWQRIVIANILDAVKAQELSNFYQKQVDNGELSKEELNEIIYDQDGNERGKQIVLLPTGAGKSLCFLVPSLLIDGPTLILYPLLALMSDQQRRMEEGNMDIVVFKGQQTKEQRQENFEKLKNGAKVILANPEVLQSEKLLEEIAKFNIKHIAIDEAHCVSEWGDTFRPAYTTVGNIIKKLGNPVVTAFTATASPTVLERISQILFDGNAHILRS
;
A
#
# COMPACT_ATOMS: atom_id res chain seq x y z
N MET A 1 36.36 18.82 -23.87
CA MET A 1 35.11 18.46 -23.20
C MET A 1 34.01 18.91 -24.14
N ASN A 2 33.44 17.98 -24.91
CA ASN A 2 32.38 18.30 -25.85
C ASN A 2 31.07 18.16 -25.08
N ASP A 3 30.40 19.30 -24.88
CA ASP A 3 29.01 19.32 -24.45
C ASP A 3 28.17 18.85 -25.66
N GLU A 4 27.75 17.58 -25.67
CA GLU A 4 26.72 17.12 -26.57
C GLU A 4 25.38 17.70 -26.08
N TYR A 5 24.96 18.78 -26.70
CA TYR A 5 23.58 19.25 -26.62
C TYR A 5 22.72 18.22 -27.31
N PHE A 6 21.80 17.61 -26.55
CA PHE A 6 20.71 16.84 -27.14
C PHE A 6 19.82 17.81 -27.95
N ASP A 7 19.80 17.65 -29.27
CA ASP A 7 18.87 18.35 -30.14
C ASP A 7 17.44 17.96 -29.75
N VAL A 8 16.73 18.89 -29.12
CA VAL A 8 15.28 18.73 -28.84
C VAL A 8 14.59 18.98 -30.18
N PRO A 9 13.74 18.04 -30.67
CA PRO A 9 13.02 18.26 -31.91
C PRO A 9 12.16 19.51 -31.83
N GLU A 10 12.28 20.40 -32.82
CA GLU A 10 11.58 21.67 -32.89
C GLU A 10 10.48 21.63 -33.97
N ASN A 11 9.44 22.43 -33.77
CA ASN A 11 8.43 22.72 -34.79
C ASN A 11 9.01 23.59 -35.92
N LEU A 12 8.32 23.71 -37.05
CA LEU A 12 8.72 24.53 -38.21
C LEU A 12 8.91 26.03 -37.88
N ASP A 13 8.44 26.48 -36.72
CA ASP A 13 8.58 27.84 -36.20
C ASP A 13 9.70 27.99 -35.15
N GLY A 14 10.51 26.93 -34.91
CA GLY A 14 11.63 26.92 -33.95
C GLY A 14 11.18 26.72 -32.49
N THR A 15 9.92 26.40 -32.23
CA THR A 15 9.47 26.05 -30.86
C THR A 15 9.70 24.57 -30.56
N PRO A 16 10.17 24.20 -29.33
CA PRO A 16 10.32 22.80 -28.95
C PRO A 16 9.01 22.02 -29.11
N LEU A 17 9.05 20.85 -29.70
CA LEU A 17 7.88 19.98 -29.98
C LEU A 17 7.04 19.65 -28.73
N PHE A 18 7.60 19.79 -27.54
CA PHE A 18 6.96 19.51 -26.25
C PHE A 18 6.69 20.77 -25.42
N TYR A 19 6.92 21.97 -26.00
CA TYR A 19 6.62 23.22 -25.32
C TYR A 19 5.19 23.66 -25.67
N ASN A 20 4.26 23.46 -24.72
CA ASN A 20 2.93 24.08 -24.77
C ASN A 20 2.95 25.31 -23.85
N PRO A 21 3.09 26.55 -24.36
CA PRO A 21 3.13 27.76 -23.54
C PRO A 21 1.79 28.06 -22.87
N ASN A 22 0.71 27.47 -23.35
CA ASN A 22 -0.61 27.50 -22.73
C ASN A 22 -1.08 26.05 -22.56
N PRO A 23 -0.84 25.41 -21.40
CA PRO A 23 -1.59 24.19 -21.11
C PRO A 23 -3.05 24.57 -21.22
N ILE A 24 -3.76 23.94 -22.17
CA ILE A 24 -5.21 24.05 -22.25
C ILE A 24 -5.72 23.39 -20.96
N PHE A 25 -5.90 24.19 -19.92
CA PHE A 25 -6.74 23.81 -18.79
C PHE A 25 -8.14 23.79 -19.36
N THR A 26 -8.56 22.65 -19.88
CA THR A 26 -9.98 22.41 -20.07
C THR A 26 -10.59 22.47 -18.68
N GLU A 27 -11.68 23.23 -18.51
CA GLU A 27 -12.43 23.32 -17.25
C GLU A 27 -12.90 21.95 -16.74
N ASP A 28 -12.75 20.89 -17.52
CA ASP A 28 -13.04 19.49 -17.24
C ASP A 28 -11.78 18.65 -16.89
N ALA A 29 -10.67 19.25 -16.49
CA ALA A 29 -9.53 18.48 -15.97
C ALA A 29 -9.99 17.78 -14.69
N GLU A 30 -10.18 16.46 -14.77
CA GLU A 30 -10.46 15.63 -13.59
C GLU A 30 -9.48 16.01 -12.47
N ILE A 31 -10.04 16.34 -11.31
CA ILE A 31 -9.24 16.71 -10.14
C ILE A 31 -8.37 15.51 -9.80
N ASP A 32 -7.06 15.67 -9.90
CA ASP A 32 -6.09 14.65 -9.49
C ASP A 32 -6.10 14.51 -7.97
N GLU A 33 -7.01 13.70 -7.45
CA GLU A 33 -7.19 13.48 -6.01
C GLU A 33 -5.93 12.93 -5.35
N VAL A 34 -5.15 12.11 -6.05
CA VAL A 34 -3.89 11.54 -5.54
C VAL A 34 -2.88 12.65 -5.29
N GLN A 35 -2.66 13.53 -6.30
CA GLN A 35 -1.75 14.66 -6.16
C GLN A 35 -2.25 15.67 -5.12
N LEU A 36 -3.57 15.93 -5.10
CA LEU A 36 -4.18 16.84 -4.13
C LEU A 36 -4.00 16.33 -2.69
N THR A 37 -4.20 15.03 -2.47
CA THR A 37 -3.99 14.38 -1.17
C THR A 37 -2.52 14.43 -0.75
N ALA A 38 -1.59 14.12 -1.66
CA ALA A 38 -0.16 14.21 -1.40
C ALA A 38 0.26 15.64 -1.01
N LYS A 39 -0.30 16.65 -1.67
CA LYS A 39 -0.04 18.06 -1.36
C LYS A 39 -0.63 18.47 -0.02
N LYS A 40 -1.89 18.14 0.24
CA LYS A 40 -2.59 18.56 1.47
C LYS A 40 -2.05 17.88 2.71
N ALA A 41 -1.81 16.56 2.65
CA ALA A 41 -1.42 15.80 3.83
C ALA A 41 0.10 15.81 4.10
N PHE A 42 0.92 15.90 3.04
CA PHE A 42 2.37 15.74 3.14
C PHE A 42 3.19 16.92 2.59
N GLY A 43 2.55 17.96 2.04
CA GLY A 43 3.23 19.09 1.42
C GLY A 43 3.94 18.74 0.10
N ILE A 44 3.66 17.61 -0.51
CA ILE A 44 4.32 17.11 -1.71
C ILE A 44 3.66 17.71 -2.96
N ASN A 45 4.37 18.60 -3.64
CA ASN A 45 3.87 19.24 -4.85
C ASN A 45 3.98 18.37 -6.12
N TYR A 46 4.80 17.30 -6.07
CA TYR A 46 4.99 16.42 -7.21
C TYR A 46 5.24 14.97 -6.74
N LEU A 47 4.47 14.05 -7.28
CA LEU A 47 4.67 12.61 -7.13
C LEU A 47 5.41 12.08 -8.34
N TYR A 48 6.48 11.34 -8.12
CA TYR A 48 7.21 10.69 -9.20
C TYR A 48 6.35 9.65 -9.93
N PRO A 49 6.61 9.39 -11.23
CA PRO A 49 5.82 8.45 -12.02
C PRO A 49 5.67 7.07 -11.38
N TRP A 50 6.75 6.51 -10.82
CA TRP A 50 6.71 5.22 -10.12
C TRP A 50 5.85 5.24 -8.85
N GLN A 51 5.84 6.35 -8.08
CA GLN A 51 4.96 6.50 -6.92
C GLN A 51 3.50 6.49 -7.38
N ARG A 52 3.18 7.22 -8.44
CA ARG A 52 1.82 7.27 -9.00
C ARG A 52 1.35 5.90 -9.48
N ILE A 53 2.21 5.13 -10.16
CA ILE A 53 1.89 3.77 -10.61
C ILE A 53 1.58 2.86 -9.41
N VAL A 54 2.42 2.89 -8.37
CA VAL A 54 2.19 2.06 -7.18
C VAL A 54 0.91 2.47 -6.45
N ILE A 55 0.66 3.78 -6.28
CA ILE A 55 -0.56 4.30 -5.65
C ILE A 55 -1.79 3.86 -6.45
N ALA A 56 -1.77 4.01 -7.79
CA ALA A 56 -2.87 3.59 -8.65
C ALA A 56 -3.14 2.08 -8.52
N ASN A 57 -2.10 1.24 -8.56
CA ASN A 57 -2.24 -0.20 -8.40
C ASN A 57 -2.86 -0.59 -7.05
N ILE A 58 -2.53 0.10 -5.96
CA ILE A 58 -3.14 -0.14 -4.64
C ILE A 58 -4.63 0.24 -4.67
N LEU A 59 -4.96 1.42 -5.18
CA LEU A 59 -6.34 1.91 -5.24
C LEU A 59 -7.21 1.02 -6.14
N ASP A 60 -6.69 0.63 -7.30
CA ASP A 60 -7.38 -0.28 -8.24
C ASP A 60 -7.58 -1.67 -7.64
N ALA A 61 -6.59 -2.20 -6.92
CA ALA A 61 -6.70 -3.48 -6.24
C ALA A 61 -7.77 -3.47 -5.13
N VAL A 62 -7.83 -2.40 -4.33
CA VAL A 62 -8.87 -2.25 -3.28
C VAL A 62 -10.25 -2.15 -3.93
N LYS A 63 -10.40 -1.37 -4.98
CA LYS A 63 -11.65 -1.25 -5.73
C LYS A 63 -12.06 -2.57 -6.37
N ALA A 64 -11.12 -3.29 -6.97
CA ALA A 64 -11.37 -4.61 -7.55
C ALA A 64 -11.82 -5.62 -6.50
N GLN A 65 -11.22 -5.61 -5.31
CA GLN A 65 -11.65 -6.48 -4.22
C GLN A 65 -13.05 -6.14 -3.69
N GLU A 66 -13.40 -4.87 -3.60
CA GLU A 66 -14.75 -4.46 -3.20
C GLU A 66 -15.80 -4.89 -4.23
N LEU A 67 -15.51 -4.71 -5.52
CA LEU A 67 -16.35 -5.20 -6.61
C LEU A 67 -16.47 -6.72 -6.60
N SER A 68 -15.37 -7.42 -6.42
CA SER A 68 -15.34 -8.89 -6.32
C SER A 68 -16.25 -9.39 -5.19
N ASN A 69 -16.16 -8.79 -4.00
CA ASN A 69 -17.02 -9.12 -2.87
C ASN A 69 -18.51 -8.84 -3.14
N PHE A 70 -18.80 -7.80 -3.90
CA PHE A 70 -20.16 -7.48 -4.33
C PHE A 70 -20.69 -8.51 -5.34
N TYR A 71 -19.90 -8.83 -6.37
CA TYR A 71 -20.31 -9.74 -7.44
C TYR A 71 -20.25 -11.21 -7.07
N GLN A 72 -19.49 -11.60 -6.04
CA GLN A 72 -19.47 -12.99 -5.56
C GLN A 72 -20.86 -13.50 -5.24
N LYS A 73 -21.72 -12.68 -4.64
CA LYS A 73 -23.11 -13.03 -4.36
C LYS A 73 -23.92 -13.28 -5.63
N GLN A 74 -23.62 -12.55 -6.71
CA GLN A 74 -24.30 -12.72 -7.99
C GLN A 74 -23.82 -14.00 -8.71
N VAL A 75 -22.52 -14.34 -8.56
CA VAL A 75 -21.99 -15.62 -9.04
C VAL A 75 -22.64 -16.79 -8.30
N ASP A 76 -22.77 -16.70 -6.98
CA ASP A 76 -23.42 -17.74 -6.16
C ASP A 76 -24.90 -17.94 -6.52
N ASN A 77 -25.56 -16.88 -6.99
CA ASN A 77 -26.95 -16.92 -7.48
C ASN A 77 -27.07 -17.32 -8.97
N GLY A 78 -25.94 -17.49 -9.69
CA GLY A 78 -25.93 -17.82 -11.11
C GLY A 78 -26.28 -16.65 -12.04
N GLU A 79 -26.22 -15.42 -11.55
CA GLU A 79 -26.48 -14.18 -12.31
C GLU A 79 -25.23 -13.67 -13.05
N LEU A 80 -24.03 -14.03 -12.56
CA LEU A 80 -22.74 -13.68 -13.14
C LEU A 80 -21.89 -14.95 -13.32
N SER A 81 -21.04 -14.99 -14.32
CA SER A 81 -20.10 -16.09 -14.53
C SER A 81 -18.86 -15.97 -13.65
N LYS A 82 -18.18 -17.11 -13.41
CA LYS A 82 -16.89 -17.11 -12.70
C LYS A 82 -15.78 -16.43 -13.51
N GLU A 83 -15.88 -16.50 -14.83
CA GLU A 83 -14.94 -15.89 -15.77
C GLU A 83 -14.96 -14.35 -15.62
N GLU A 84 -16.14 -13.74 -15.59
CA GLU A 84 -16.30 -12.28 -15.38
C GLU A 84 -15.77 -11.85 -14.02
N LEU A 85 -15.97 -12.64 -12.97
CA LEU A 85 -15.40 -12.35 -11.65
C LEU A 85 -13.87 -12.45 -11.67
N ASN A 86 -13.30 -13.40 -12.37
CA ASN A 86 -11.85 -13.55 -12.49
C ASN A 86 -11.19 -12.36 -13.19
N GLU A 87 -11.82 -11.75 -14.19
CA GLU A 87 -11.32 -10.54 -14.85
C GLU A 87 -11.20 -9.33 -13.89
N ILE A 88 -12.01 -9.30 -12.84
CA ILE A 88 -11.94 -8.28 -11.79
C ILE A 88 -10.78 -8.57 -10.83
N ILE A 89 -10.58 -9.82 -10.43
CA ILE A 89 -9.62 -10.23 -9.41
C ILE A 89 -8.19 -10.27 -9.97
N TYR A 90 -8.03 -10.75 -11.20
CA TYR A 90 -6.71 -10.95 -11.83
C TYR A 90 -6.41 -9.87 -12.87
N ASP A 91 -5.13 -9.59 -13.07
CA ASP A 91 -4.65 -8.75 -14.17
C ASP A 91 -4.53 -9.56 -15.49
N GLN A 92 -4.08 -8.86 -16.54
CA GLN A 92 -3.90 -9.49 -17.87
C GLN A 92 -2.83 -10.60 -17.89
N ASP A 93 -1.90 -10.58 -16.95
CA ASP A 93 -0.83 -11.56 -16.79
C ASP A 93 -1.24 -12.71 -15.85
N GLY A 94 -2.47 -12.69 -15.31
CA GLY A 94 -3.01 -13.71 -14.41
C GLY A 94 -2.53 -13.56 -12.97
N ASN A 95 -1.97 -12.41 -12.57
CA ASN A 95 -1.60 -12.14 -11.19
C ASN A 95 -2.79 -11.57 -10.41
N GLU A 96 -2.94 -11.99 -9.15
CA GLU A 96 -3.96 -11.46 -8.27
C GLU A 96 -3.64 -10.01 -7.89
N ARG A 97 -4.50 -9.05 -8.28
CA ARG A 97 -4.31 -7.60 -8.06
C ARG A 97 -4.09 -7.24 -6.61
N GLY A 98 -4.70 -7.99 -5.71
CA GLY A 98 -4.63 -7.76 -4.26
C GLY A 98 -3.33 -8.21 -3.58
N LYS A 99 -2.39 -8.85 -4.30
CA LYS A 99 -1.16 -9.42 -3.75
C LYS A 99 0.06 -8.84 -4.45
N GLN A 100 0.67 -7.80 -3.88
CA GLN A 100 1.71 -7.01 -4.57
C GLN A 100 3.04 -7.02 -3.80
N ILE A 101 4.16 -7.15 -4.51
CA ILE A 101 5.50 -6.89 -4.00
C ILE A 101 6.08 -5.72 -4.79
N VAL A 102 6.48 -4.66 -4.10
CA VAL A 102 6.97 -3.41 -4.69
C VAL A 102 8.45 -3.24 -4.35
N LEU A 103 9.30 -3.23 -5.38
CA LEU A 103 10.73 -2.95 -5.27
C LEU A 103 10.98 -1.49 -5.61
N LEU A 104 11.29 -0.69 -4.59
CA LEU A 104 11.69 0.70 -4.73
C LEU A 104 12.98 0.96 -3.93
N PRO A 105 13.99 1.61 -4.50
CA PRO A 105 15.24 1.88 -3.80
C PRO A 105 15.02 2.73 -2.54
N THR A 106 16.01 2.70 -1.64
CA THR A 106 16.03 3.59 -0.47
C THR A 106 16.00 5.04 -0.95
N GLY A 107 15.20 5.87 -0.29
CA GLY A 107 15.04 7.28 -0.69
C GLY A 107 14.04 7.54 -1.82
N ALA A 108 13.48 6.51 -2.48
CA ALA A 108 12.46 6.67 -3.53
C ALA A 108 11.08 7.13 -3.01
N GLY A 109 10.94 7.40 -1.72
CA GLY A 109 9.69 7.86 -1.13
C GLY A 109 8.63 6.75 -0.98
N LYS A 110 9.06 5.52 -0.66
CA LYS A 110 8.17 4.36 -0.43
C LYS A 110 6.97 4.68 0.49
N SER A 111 7.21 5.45 1.56
CA SER A 111 6.16 5.76 2.53
C SER A 111 4.96 6.50 1.89
N LEU A 112 5.20 7.38 0.92
CA LEU A 112 4.10 8.05 0.20
C LEU A 112 3.25 7.06 -0.59
N CYS A 113 3.86 5.98 -1.11
CA CYS A 113 3.16 4.98 -1.92
C CYS A 113 2.07 4.23 -1.14
N PHE A 114 2.17 4.15 0.19
CA PHE A 114 1.12 3.55 1.02
C PHE A 114 0.36 4.56 1.88
N LEU A 115 0.96 5.70 2.24
CA LEU A 115 0.28 6.73 3.04
C LEU A 115 -0.75 7.52 2.22
N VAL A 116 -0.44 7.87 0.98
CA VAL A 116 -1.41 8.58 0.13
C VAL A 116 -2.67 7.74 -0.11
N PRO A 117 -2.58 6.47 -0.58
CA PRO A 117 -3.78 5.67 -0.76
C PRO A 117 -4.50 5.38 0.56
N SER A 118 -3.81 5.27 1.71
CA SER A 118 -4.48 5.06 3.00
C SER A 118 -5.45 6.18 3.39
N LEU A 119 -5.25 7.39 2.87
CA LEU A 119 -6.16 8.52 3.09
C LEU A 119 -7.34 8.53 2.10
N LEU A 120 -7.17 7.91 0.91
CA LEU A 120 -8.17 7.85 -0.16
C LEU A 120 -9.10 6.63 -0.04
N ILE A 121 -8.58 5.52 0.49
CA ILE A 121 -9.35 4.29 0.70
C ILE A 121 -10.45 4.52 1.74
N ASP A 122 -11.63 3.96 1.46
CA ASP A 122 -12.75 3.98 2.41
C ASP A 122 -12.64 2.82 3.39
N GLY A 123 -11.86 3.04 4.44
CA GLY A 123 -11.58 2.09 5.51
C GLY A 123 -10.13 2.10 5.97
N PRO A 124 -9.79 1.35 7.02
CA PRO A 124 -8.46 1.40 7.61
C PRO A 124 -7.41 0.69 6.76
N THR A 125 -6.20 1.27 6.75
CA THR A 125 -4.96 0.64 6.28
C THR A 125 -4.09 0.27 7.48
N LEU A 126 -3.67 -0.98 7.56
CA LEU A 126 -2.70 -1.47 8.53
C LEU A 126 -1.29 -1.41 7.93
N ILE A 127 -0.38 -0.70 8.58
CA ILE A 127 1.03 -0.62 8.17
C ILE A 127 1.88 -1.41 9.16
N LEU A 128 2.57 -2.42 8.65
CA LEU A 128 3.46 -3.27 9.42
C LEU A 128 4.91 -2.81 9.30
N TYR A 129 5.51 -2.48 10.42
CA TYR A 129 6.92 -2.11 10.53
C TYR A 129 7.73 -3.21 11.20
N PRO A 130 8.92 -3.54 10.67
CA PRO A 130 9.75 -4.60 11.24
C PRO A 130 10.41 -4.21 12.55
N LEU A 131 10.70 -2.95 12.76
CA LEU A 131 11.41 -2.43 13.91
C LEU A 131 10.60 -1.35 14.61
N LEU A 132 10.51 -1.45 15.94
CA LEU A 132 9.85 -0.44 16.77
C LEU A 132 10.46 0.95 16.59
N ALA A 133 11.79 1.03 16.38
CA ALA A 133 12.47 2.30 16.13
C ALA A 133 11.98 2.97 14.84
N LEU A 134 11.87 2.20 13.74
CA LEU A 134 11.34 2.70 12.47
C LEU A 134 9.88 3.13 12.62
N MET A 135 9.08 2.30 13.29
CA MET A 135 7.68 2.62 13.55
C MET A 135 7.53 3.90 14.37
N SER A 136 8.35 4.09 15.41
CA SER A 136 8.31 5.29 16.26
C SER A 136 8.73 6.56 15.51
N ASP A 137 9.72 6.46 14.61
CA ASP A 137 10.13 7.58 13.76
C ASP A 137 9.03 7.96 12.75
N GLN A 138 8.40 6.98 12.14
CA GLN A 138 7.26 7.22 11.25
C GLN A 138 6.04 7.76 12.00
N GLN A 139 5.73 7.20 13.16
CA GLN A 139 4.69 7.72 14.05
C GLN A 139 4.87 9.22 14.31
N ARG A 140 6.07 9.63 14.76
CA ARG A 140 6.38 11.03 15.05
C ARG A 140 6.16 11.93 13.82
N ARG A 141 6.63 11.52 12.63
CA ARG A 141 6.46 12.28 11.39
C ARG A 141 4.99 12.45 10.99
N MET A 142 4.18 11.40 11.19
CA MET A 142 2.76 11.45 10.90
C MET A 142 2.01 12.36 11.90
N GLU A 143 2.35 12.29 13.18
CA GLU A 143 1.80 13.16 14.23
C GLU A 143 2.18 14.64 14.01
N GLU A 144 3.42 14.92 13.63
CA GLU A 144 3.88 16.27 13.24
C GLU A 144 3.09 16.80 12.02
N GLY A 145 2.69 15.90 11.10
CA GLY A 145 1.81 16.19 9.97
C GLY A 145 0.32 16.24 10.30
N ASN A 146 -0.06 16.18 11.59
CA ASN A 146 -1.44 16.14 12.07
C ASN A 146 -2.29 15.00 11.49
N MET A 147 -1.66 13.86 11.16
CA MET A 147 -2.40 12.66 10.76
C MET A 147 -3.00 11.97 11.98
N ASP A 148 -4.29 11.63 11.88
CA ASP A 148 -4.94 10.81 12.90
C ASP A 148 -4.57 9.35 12.71
N ILE A 149 -3.66 8.88 13.55
CA ILE A 149 -3.10 7.53 13.51
C ILE A 149 -3.38 6.75 14.78
N VAL A 150 -3.43 5.45 14.63
CA VAL A 150 -3.55 4.48 15.72
C VAL A 150 -2.30 3.62 15.76
N VAL A 151 -1.74 3.39 16.93
CA VAL A 151 -0.51 2.62 17.09
C VAL A 151 -0.73 1.47 18.06
N PHE A 152 -0.55 0.24 17.58
CA PHE A 152 -0.49 -0.95 18.43
C PHE A 152 0.95 -1.43 18.59
N LYS A 153 1.42 -1.47 19.83
CA LYS A 153 2.76 -1.94 20.20
C LYS A 153 2.73 -2.70 21.51
N GLY A 154 3.80 -3.44 21.79
CA GLY A 154 3.94 -4.11 23.10
C GLY A 154 3.89 -3.15 24.28
N GLN A 155 3.59 -3.67 25.46
CA GLN A 155 3.57 -2.91 26.73
C GLN A 155 2.54 -1.77 26.84
N GLN A 156 1.57 -1.71 25.93
CA GLN A 156 0.45 -0.78 26.06
C GLN A 156 -0.52 -1.21 27.16
N THR A 157 -1.00 -0.24 27.95
CA THR A 157 -2.06 -0.48 28.93
C THR A 157 -3.40 -0.76 28.26
N LYS A 158 -4.37 -1.24 29.03
CA LYS A 158 -5.73 -1.48 28.50
C LYS A 158 -6.39 -0.17 28.07
N GLU A 159 -6.16 0.90 28.82
CA GLU A 159 -6.68 2.25 28.55
C GLU A 159 -6.13 2.78 27.22
N GLN A 160 -4.80 2.68 27.00
CA GLN A 160 -4.17 3.09 25.74
C GLN A 160 -4.71 2.31 24.53
N ARG A 161 -4.95 1.01 24.69
CA ARG A 161 -5.58 0.21 23.64
C ARG A 161 -7.03 0.63 23.39
N GLN A 162 -7.77 0.93 24.44
CA GLN A 162 -9.14 1.40 24.32
C GLN A 162 -9.22 2.75 23.59
N GLU A 163 -8.35 3.69 23.90
CA GLU A 163 -8.22 4.97 23.19
C GLU A 163 -7.96 4.75 21.69
N ASN A 164 -7.08 3.81 21.35
CA ASN A 164 -6.82 3.45 19.94
C ASN A 164 -8.09 2.93 19.24
N PHE A 165 -8.85 2.06 19.89
CA PHE A 165 -10.12 1.57 19.33
C PHE A 165 -11.18 2.67 19.20
N GLU A 166 -11.24 3.61 20.13
CA GLU A 166 -12.14 4.77 19.99
C GLU A 166 -11.73 5.67 18.82
N LYS A 167 -10.44 5.91 18.60
CA LYS A 167 -9.97 6.62 17.40
C LYS A 167 -10.40 5.91 16.11
N LEU A 168 -10.26 4.57 16.03
CA LEU A 168 -10.73 3.80 14.87
C LEU A 168 -12.24 3.92 14.66
N LYS A 169 -13.03 3.87 15.72
CA LYS A 169 -14.49 4.09 15.63
C LYS A 169 -14.84 5.50 15.16
N ASN A 170 -13.99 6.48 15.47
CA ASN A 170 -14.16 7.88 15.06
C ASN A 170 -13.58 8.15 13.67
N GLY A 171 -13.13 7.13 12.93
CA GLY A 171 -12.72 7.26 11.54
C GLY A 171 -11.23 7.40 11.28
N ALA A 172 -10.36 7.11 12.26
CA ALA A 172 -8.92 7.00 12.00
C ALA A 172 -8.63 5.93 10.94
N LYS A 173 -7.88 6.31 9.89
CA LYS A 173 -7.65 5.45 8.72
C LYS A 173 -6.31 4.72 8.73
N VAL A 174 -5.38 5.11 9.57
CA VAL A 174 -4.01 4.56 9.56
C VAL A 174 -3.71 3.87 10.88
N ILE A 175 -3.38 2.58 10.80
CA ILE A 175 -2.98 1.75 11.93
C ILE A 175 -1.52 1.36 11.74
N LEU A 176 -0.68 1.67 12.72
CA LEU A 176 0.72 1.22 12.77
C LEU A 176 0.84 0.05 13.76
N ALA A 177 1.49 -1.00 13.36
CA ALA A 177 1.78 -2.13 14.24
C ALA A 177 3.09 -2.84 13.83
N ASN A 178 3.62 -3.63 14.75
CA ASN A 178 4.65 -4.61 14.42
C ASN A 178 4.07 -6.04 14.51
N PRO A 179 4.62 -7.01 13.77
CA PRO A 179 4.09 -8.38 13.75
C PRO A 179 3.99 -9.02 15.12
N GLU A 180 4.89 -8.68 16.05
CA GLU A 180 4.92 -9.25 17.39
C GLU A 180 3.65 -8.90 18.21
N VAL A 181 3.15 -7.67 18.14
CA VAL A 181 1.95 -7.30 18.89
C VAL A 181 0.70 -7.99 18.34
N LEU A 182 0.69 -8.29 17.04
CA LEU A 182 -0.40 -8.96 16.36
C LEU A 182 -0.45 -10.49 16.58
N GLN A 183 0.53 -11.04 17.31
CA GLN A 183 0.45 -12.41 17.80
C GLN A 183 -0.65 -12.58 18.87
N SER A 184 -1.13 -11.49 19.47
CA SER A 184 -2.26 -11.51 20.38
C SER A 184 -3.55 -11.74 19.59
N GLU A 185 -4.10 -12.97 19.67
CA GLU A 185 -5.36 -13.32 18.98
C GLU A 185 -6.49 -12.36 19.32
N LYS A 186 -6.65 -12.04 20.62
CA LYS A 186 -7.67 -11.10 21.07
C LYS A 186 -7.52 -9.71 20.43
N LEU A 187 -6.29 -9.20 20.29
CA LEU A 187 -6.05 -7.91 19.65
C LEU A 187 -6.37 -7.99 18.15
N LEU A 188 -5.94 -9.07 17.50
CA LEU A 188 -6.15 -9.28 16.07
C LEU A 188 -7.65 -9.40 15.74
N GLU A 189 -8.42 -10.13 16.55
CA GLU A 189 -9.88 -10.25 16.42
C GLU A 189 -10.57 -8.88 16.57
N GLU A 190 -10.14 -8.06 17.53
CA GLU A 190 -10.68 -6.70 17.69
C GLU A 190 -10.36 -5.80 16.48
N ILE A 191 -9.13 -5.87 15.96
CA ILE A 191 -8.75 -5.12 14.76
C ILE A 191 -9.54 -5.60 13.53
N ALA A 192 -9.76 -6.90 13.39
CA ALA A 192 -10.52 -7.48 12.26
C ALA A 192 -11.95 -6.93 12.13
N LYS A 193 -12.57 -6.49 13.25
CA LYS A 193 -13.91 -5.90 13.25
C LYS A 193 -13.99 -4.58 12.47
N PHE A 194 -12.87 -3.92 12.23
CA PHE A 194 -12.81 -2.66 11.49
C PHE A 194 -12.69 -2.84 9.98
N ASN A 195 -12.74 -4.07 9.46
CA ASN A 195 -12.71 -4.36 8.04
C ASN A 195 -11.52 -3.70 7.32
N ILE A 196 -10.31 -4.14 7.70
CA ILE A 196 -9.06 -3.63 7.11
C ILE A 196 -9.11 -3.78 5.59
N LYS A 197 -8.91 -2.69 4.85
CA LYS A 197 -8.96 -2.67 3.38
C LYS A 197 -7.62 -2.92 2.74
N HIS A 198 -6.56 -2.45 3.38
CA HIS A 198 -5.20 -2.55 2.85
C HIS A 198 -4.21 -2.86 3.97
N ILE A 199 -3.22 -3.71 3.68
CA ILE A 199 -2.05 -3.92 4.53
C ILE A 199 -0.81 -3.51 3.74
N ALA A 200 -0.07 -2.55 4.26
CA ALA A 200 1.26 -2.22 3.77
C ALA A 200 2.32 -2.86 4.67
N ILE A 201 3.26 -3.60 4.11
CA ILE A 201 4.36 -4.22 4.85
C ILE A 201 5.64 -3.51 4.43
N ASP A 202 6.20 -2.68 5.31
CA ASP A 202 7.47 -2.01 5.04
C ASP A 202 8.65 -2.93 5.33
N GLU A 203 9.74 -2.76 4.59
CA GLU A 203 10.96 -3.58 4.64
C GLU A 203 10.67 -5.10 4.61
N ALA A 204 9.84 -5.50 3.65
CA ALA A 204 9.33 -6.88 3.54
C ALA A 204 10.43 -7.95 3.40
N HIS A 205 11.68 -7.60 3.03
CA HIS A 205 12.81 -8.53 3.06
C HIS A 205 13.02 -9.15 4.45
N CYS A 206 12.65 -8.44 5.52
CA CYS A 206 12.72 -8.95 6.89
C CYS A 206 11.87 -10.22 7.10
N VAL A 207 10.78 -10.39 6.33
CA VAL A 207 9.96 -11.60 6.35
C VAL A 207 10.78 -12.82 5.93
N SER A 208 11.66 -12.65 4.94
CA SER A 208 12.52 -13.70 4.42
C SER A 208 13.78 -13.94 5.27
N GLU A 209 14.42 -12.86 5.72
CA GLU A 209 15.75 -12.94 6.35
C GLU A 209 15.68 -13.27 7.83
N TRP A 210 14.65 -12.81 8.54
CA TRP A 210 14.58 -12.90 10.01
C TRP A 210 13.61 -13.95 10.52
N GLY A 211 12.70 -14.47 9.67
CA GLY A 211 11.59 -15.29 10.11
C GLY A 211 11.99 -16.59 10.81
N ASP A 212 12.99 -17.31 10.31
CA ASP A 212 13.25 -18.67 10.78
C ASP A 212 14.04 -18.73 12.09
N THR A 213 14.92 -17.77 12.34
CA THR A 213 15.86 -17.84 13.47
C THR A 213 15.83 -16.64 14.41
N PHE A 214 15.52 -15.45 13.90
CA PHE A 214 15.64 -14.23 14.67
C PHE A 214 14.29 -13.66 15.16
N ARG A 215 13.25 -13.72 14.31
CA ARG A 215 11.91 -13.19 14.63
C ARG A 215 10.78 -14.06 14.06
N PRO A 216 10.39 -15.12 14.76
CA PRO A 216 9.33 -16.03 14.28
C PRO A 216 8.00 -15.35 13.97
N ALA A 217 7.70 -14.19 14.58
CA ALA A 217 6.49 -13.42 14.30
C ALA A 217 6.34 -13.05 12.82
N TYR A 218 7.43 -12.95 12.07
CA TYR A 218 7.38 -12.61 10.64
C TYR A 218 6.89 -13.76 9.76
N THR A 219 7.17 -15.01 10.13
CA THR A 219 6.64 -16.17 9.39
C THR A 219 5.13 -16.33 9.55
N THR A 220 4.55 -15.66 10.54
CA THR A 220 3.11 -15.72 10.81
C THR A 220 2.32 -14.59 10.15
N VAL A 221 2.98 -13.65 9.45
CA VAL A 221 2.30 -12.50 8.81
C VAL A 221 1.25 -12.98 7.79
N GLY A 222 1.52 -14.07 7.05
CA GLY A 222 0.52 -14.67 6.17
C GLY A 222 -0.75 -15.11 6.92
N ASN A 223 -0.61 -15.63 8.15
CA ASN A 223 -1.76 -15.98 8.99
C ASN A 223 -2.51 -14.75 9.51
N ILE A 224 -1.78 -13.65 9.81
CA ILE A 224 -2.38 -12.37 10.19
C ILE A 224 -3.24 -11.85 9.04
N ILE A 225 -2.72 -11.86 7.80
CA ILE A 225 -3.46 -11.46 6.60
C ILE A 225 -4.76 -12.26 6.47
N LYS A 226 -4.68 -13.60 6.60
CA LYS A 226 -5.86 -14.49 6.52
C LYS A 226 -6.89 -14.18 7.62
N LYS A 227 -6.45 -13.96 8.86
CA LYS A 227 -7.34 -13.61 9.99
C LYS A 227 -7.98 -12.22 9.84
N LEU A 228 -7.36 -11.31 9.12
CA LEU A 228 -7.94 -9.99 8.81
C LEU A 228 -8.87 -10.00 7.57
N GLY A 229 -9.17 -11.18 7.01
CA GLY A 229 -10.10 -11.32 5.91
C GLY A 229 -9.48 -11.19 4.52
N ASN A 230 -8.18 -11.42 4.39
CA ASN A 230 -7.41 -11.30 3.14
C ASN A 230 -7.60 -9.94 2.44
N PRO A 231 -7.34 -8.82 3.10
CA PRO A 231 -7.38 -7.51 2.45
C PRO A 231 -6.31 -7.41 1.35
N VAL A 232 -6.35 -6.35 0.56
CA VAL A 232 -5.24 -6.03 -0.36
C VAL A 232 -3.95 -5.88 0.42
N VAL A 233 -2.87 -6.50 -0.06
CA VAL A 233 -1.55 -6.46 0.59
C VAL A 233 -0.50 -5.96 -0.38
N THR A 234 0.28 -4.97 0.06
CA THR A 234 1.44 -4.47 -0.68
C THR A 234 2.69 -4.57 0.20
N ALA A 235 3.62 -5.41 -0.20
CA ALA A 235 4.89 -5.63 0.48
C ALA A 235 5.99 -4.78 -0.18
N PHE A 236 6.58 -3.85 0.57
CA PHE A 236 7.60 -2.92 0.11
C PHE A 236 9.00 -3.36 0.54
N THR A 237 9.94 -3.33 -0.39
CA THR A 237 11.35 -3.56 -0.09
C THR A 237 12.27 -2.74 -1.00
N ALA A 238 13.43 -2.35 -0.48
CA ALA A 238 14.43 -1.62 -1.28
C ALA A 238 15.31 -2.57 -2.10
N THR A 239 15.59 -3.74 -1.56
CA THR A 239 16.49 -4.73 -2.17
C THR A 239 15.90 -6.11 -1.94
N ALA A 240 15.90 -6.93 -2.99
CA ALA A 240 15.61 -8.34 -2.84
C ALA A 240 16.25 -9.12 -4.00
N SER A 241 17.02 -10.16 -3.66
CA SER A 241 17.43 -11.16 -4.64
C SER A 241 16.19 -11.95 -5.13
N PRO A 242 16.29 -12.65 -6.27
CA PRO A 242 15.20 -13.53 -6.72
C PRO A 242 14.73 -14.51 -5.64
N THR A 243 15.66 -15.11 -4.90
CA THR A 243 15.36 -16.03 -3.80
C THR A 243 14.59 -15.36 -2.66
N VAL A 244 14.97 -14.11 -2.29
CA VAL A 244 14.26 -13.33 -1.26
C VAL A 244 12.85 -12.99 -1.72
N LEU A 245 12.67 -12.59 -2.99
CA LEU A 245 11.34 -12.30 -3.56
C LEU A 245 10.44 -13.54 -3.57
N GLU A 246 10.98 -14.68 -4.01
CA GLU A 246 10.24 -15.94 -4.00
C GLU A 246 9.80 -16.31 -2.58
N ARG A 247 10.69 -16.16 -1.59
CA ARG A 247 10.36 -16.44 -0.20
C ARG A 247 9.32 -15.48 0.38
N ILE A 248 9.40 -14.18 0.07
CA ILE A 248 8.36 -13.20 0.45
C ILE A 248 7.03 -13.63 -0.16
N SER A 249 7.01 -13.96 -1.46
CA SER A 249 5.81 -14.42 -2.16
C SER A 249 5.22 -15.68 -1.52
N GLN A 250 6.04 -16.66 -1.16
CA GLN A 250 5.58 -17.89 -0.50
C GLN A 250 4.99 -17.62 0.89
N ILE A 251 5.66 -16.81 1.71
CA ILE A 251 5.22 -16.58 3.11
C ILE A 251 3.96 -15.70 3.16
N LEU A 252 3.87 -14.67 2.31
CA LEU A 252 2.77 -13.71 2.38
C LEU A 252 1.59 -14.09 1.49
N PHE A 253 1.84 -14.75 0.35
CA PHE A 253 0.88 -14.87 -0.76
C PHE A 253 0.74 -16.30 -1.31
N ASP A 254 1.25 -17.30 -0.62
CA ASP A 254 1.25 -18.70 -1.07
C ASP A 254 1.86 -18.88 -2.48
N GLY A 255 2.85 -18.03 -2.82
CA GLY A 255 3.57 -18.06 -4.10
C GLY A 255 2.93 -17.25 -5.23
N ASN A 256 1.80 -16.58 -4.99
CA ASN A 256 1.08 -15.82 -6.01
C ASN A 256 1.15 -14.32 -5.73
N ALA A 257 2.17 -13.65 -6.26
CA ALA A 257 2.38 -12.21 -6.07
C ALA A 257 2.68 -11.50 -7.38
N HIS A 258 2.03 -10.35 -7.59
CA HIS A 258 2.38 -9.39 -8.64
C HIS A 258 3.61 -8.58 -8.19
N ILE A 259 4.71 -8.64 -8.97
CA ILE A 259 5.96 -7.96 -8.64
C ILE A 259 6.11 -6.69 -9.47
N LEU A 260 6.08 -5.55 -8.78
CA LEU A 260 6.29 -4.22 -9.35
C LEU A 260 7.74 -3.79 -9.13
N ARG A 261 8.44 -3.41 -10.20
CA ARG A 261 9.82 -2.91 -10.16
C ARG A 261 9.89 -1.54 -10.83
N SER A 262 10.54 -0.58 -10.18
CA SER A 262 10.89 0.71 -10.80
C SER A 262 12.29 0.67 -11.36
#